data_f3ea91002eccb24bacedfb39bb0e48f5
#
_entry.id   f3ea91002eccb24bacedfb39bb0e48f5
#
_cell.length_a   1.000
_cell.length_b   1.000
_cell.length_c   1.000
_cell.angle_alpha   90.00
_cell.angle_beta   90.00
_cell.angle_gamma   90.00
#
_symmetry.space_group_name_H-M   'P 1'
#
loop_
_entity.id
_entity.type
_entity.pdbx_description
1 polymer ?
#
loop_
_entity_poly.entity_id
_entity_poly.type
_entity_poly.pdbx_seq_one_letter_code
_entity_poly.pdbx_strand_id
1 'polypeptide(L)'
;MFRIRGAVLERIGLPRPYARSKPIKVAELDLAPPQNDEILVRIEAAGVCHSDLSVVDGNRVRPVPMLLGHEAAGIVEHIGDGITDVLVGQRVVMAFLPRCGRCPACATEGLTPCEPGSAANTAGTLLGGGMRLSSRGRPVYHHLGVSGFATQAVVNRASVVPVDPDVPPRVAALLGCAVLTGGGAVLNVGVPRPGQTVVVVGLGGVGMAAVLTALAYDDVRVVAVDQLREKLAAARAAGAHEVYTPQEATDAGVKAAVVIEAAGHPAALQTAIDLTAPGGRTITVGLPAPDARISLSPLGFVAEGRSLIGSYLGSAVPSRDIPRFVDLWRTGRLPVESLVSSTITLDEINEAMDHLADGTAIRQLITFD
;
A
#
# COMPACT_ATOMS: atom_id res chain seq x y z
N MET A 1 7.86 -27.37 -10.95
CA MET A 1 6.61 -26.72 -11.37
C MET A 1 5.60 -26.96 -10.26
N PHE A 2 5.04 -25.90 -9.69
CA PHE A 2 4.02 -25.97 -8.65
C PHE A 2 2.66 -25.66 -9.26
N ARG A 3 1.60 -26.28 -8.74
CA ARG A 3 0.21 -25.95 -9.09
C ARG A 3 -0.33 -25.05 -8.00
N ILE A 4 -0.77 -23.88 -8.38
CA ILE A 4 -1.28 -22.88 -7.45
C ILE A 4 -2.68 -22.43 -7.86
N ARG A 5 -3.41 -21.86 -6.92
CA ARG A 5 -4.70 -21.22 -7.17
C ARG A 5 -4.52 -19.72 -7.01
N GLY A 6 -4.98 -18.92 -7.99
CA GLY A 6 -4.75 -17.46 -7.96
C GLY A 6 -5.83 -16.67 -8.71
N ALA A 7 -5.95 -15.38 -8.35
CA ALA A 7 -6.93 -14.44 -8.88
C ALA A 7 -6.32 -13.63 -10.04
N VAL A 8 -6.67 -14.00 -11.25
CA VAL A 8 -6.13 -13.46 -12.51
C VAL A 8 -7.09 -12.44 -13.11
N LEU A 9 -6.62 -11.22 -13.32
CA LEU A 9 -7.30 -10.21 -14.12
C LEU A 9 -7.10 -10.54 -15.61
N GLU A 10 -8.17 -10.89 -16.31
CA GLU A 10 -8.13 -11.21 -17.73
C GLU A 10 -8.40 -10.02 -18.65
N ARG A 11 -9.26 -9.10 -18.21
CA ARG A 11 -9.65 -7.90 -18.97
C ARG A 11 -9.83 -6.69 -18.06
N ILE A 12 -9.25 -5.59 -18.47
CA ILE A 12 -9.32 -4.29 -17.80
C ILE A 12 -10.60 -3.57 -18.24
N GLY A 13 -11.19 -2.78 -17.32
CA GLY A 13 -12.26 -1.84 -17.63
C GLY A 13 -13.63 -2.47 -17.87
N LEU A 14 -13.88 -3.69 -17.37
CA LEU A 14 -15.24 -4.23 -17.38
C LEU A 14 -16.15 -3.43 -16.45
N PRO A 15 -17.47 -3.29 -16.80
CA PRO A 15 -18.38 -2.47 -16.01
C PRO A 15 -18.67 -3.08 -14.64
N ARG A 16 -18.94 -2.19 -13.67
CA ARG A 16 -19.49 -2.57 -12.37
C ARG A 16 -20.98 -2.97 -12.48
N PRO A 17 -21.44 -3.80 -11.52
CA PRO A 17 -20.71 -4.40 -10.40
C PRO A 17 -19.81 -5.54 -10.84
N TYR A 18 -18.58 -5.60 -10.26
CA TYR A 18 -17.59 -6.63 -10.60
C TYR A 18 -18.02 -8.03 -10.17
N ALA A 19 -18.86 -8.14 -9.14
CA ALA A 19 -19.52 -9.38 -8.77
C ALA A 19 -20.29 -10.04 -9.95
N ARG A 20 -20.77 -9.24 -10.92
CA ARG A 20 -21.46 -9.71 -12.13
C ARG A 20 -20.53 -9.83 -13.33
N SER A 21 -19.75 -8.81 -13.63
CA SER A 21 -18.88 -8.76 -14.81
C SER A 21 -17.66 -9.68 -14.70
N LYS A 22 -17.26 -10.03 -13.48
CA LYS A 22 -16.17 -10.95 -13.11
C LYS A 22 -14.89 -10.76 -13.91
N PRO A 23 -14.27 -9.53 -13.84
CA PRO A 23 -13.01 -9.26 -14.53
C PRO A 23 -11.87 -10.13 -14.00
N ILE A 24 -11.94 -10.53 -12.74
CA ILE A 24 -10.95 -11.35 -12.05
C ILE A 24 -11.47 -12.79 -11.98
N LYS A 25 -10.67 -13.74 -12.45
CA LYS A 25 -11.00 -15.17 -12.37
C LYS A 25 -10.05 -15.88 -11.43
N VAL A 26 -10.60 -16.60 -10.48
CA VAL A 26 -9.83 -17.54 -9.67
C VAL A 26 -9.62 -18.80 -10.49
N ALA A 27 -8.36 -19.14 -10.74
CA ALA A 27 -7.97 -20.24 -11.61
C ALA A 27 -6.75 -21.00 -11.07
N GLU A 28 -6.56 -22.22 -11.54
CA GLU A 28 -5.31 -22.95 -11.38
C GLU A 28 -4.26 -22.42 -12.35
N LEU A 29 -3.07 -22.22 -11.84
CA LEU A 29 -1.91 -21.72 -12.57
C LEU A 29 -0.72 -22.64 -12.35
N ASP A 30 0.18 -22.66 -13.33
CA ASP A 30 1.50 -23.25 -13.21
C ASP A 30 2.50 -22.18 -12.73
N LEU A 31 3.18 -22.45 -11.61
CA LEU A 31 4.21 -21.59 -11.06
C LEU A 31 5.57 -22.29 -11.21
N ALA A 32 6.49 -21.68 -11.94
CA ALA A 32 7.85 -22.17 -12.10
C ALA A 32 8.61 -22.04 -10.77
N PRO A 33 9.60 -22.92 -10.49
CA PRO A 33 10.44 -22.81 -9.30
C PRO A 33 11.22 -21.49 -9.29
N PRO A 34 11.59 -21.00 -8.09
CA PRO A 34 12.42 -19.82 -7.96
C PRO A 34 13.79 -20.07 -8.62
N GLN A 35 14.31 -19.03 -9.26
CA GLN A 35 15.69 -18.98 -9.79
C GLN A 35 16.58 -18.17 -8.85
N ASN A 36 17.80 -17.87 -9.29
CA ASN A 36 18.74 -17.03 -8.54
C ASN A 36 18.05 -15.73 -8.11
N ASP A 37 18.29 -15.31 -6.87
CA ASP A 37 17.68 -14.13 -6.23
C ASP A 37 16.15 -14.17 -6.08
N GLU A 38 15.50 -15.33 -6.26
CA GLU A 38 14.06 -15.50 -6.11
C GLU A 38 13.72 -16.43 -4.95
N ILE A 39 12.54 -16.24 -4.39
CA ILE A 39 12.01 -16.98 -3.24
C ILE A 39 10.60 -17.45 -3.56
N LEU A 40 10.29 -18.71 -3.26
CA LEU A 40 8.92 -19.22 -3.23
C LEU A 40 8.34 -19.00 -1.83
N VAL A 41 7.20 -18.34 -1.79
CA VAL A 41 6.48 -18.04 -0.55
C VAL A 41 5.08 -18.65 -0.61
N ARG A 42 4.70 -19.42 0.40
CA ARG A 42 3.31 -19.81 0.64
C ARG A 42 2.61 -18.65 1.34
N ILE A 43 1.59 -18.12 0.68
CA ILE A 43 0.87 -16.94 1.19
C ILE A 43 -0.03 -17.35 2.35
N GLU A 44 0.00 -16.58 3.41
CA GLU A 44 -0.88 -16.75 4.58
C GLU A 44 -1.99 -15.69 4.63
N ALA A 45 -1.67 -14.47 4.18
CA ALA A 45 -2.62 -13.37 4.12
C ALA A 45 -2.24 -12.37 3.02
N ALA A 46 -3.24 -11.74 2.40
CA ALA A 46 -3.05 -10.69 1.40
C ALA A 46 -4.10 -9.57 1.55
N GLY A 47 -3.65 -8.32 1.53
CA GLY A 47 -4.50 -7.13 1.61
C GLY A 47 -5.04 -6.71 0.23
N VAL A 48 -6.32 -6.37 0.16
CA VAL A 48 -6.95 -5.82 -1.04
C VAL A 48 -6.85 -4.29 -1.01
N CYS A 49 -6.27 -3.70 -2.06
CA CYS A 49 -5.91 -2.30 -2.10
C CYS A 49 -6.51 -1.56 -3.31
N HIS A 50 -6.68 -0.25 -3.20
CA HIS A 50 -7.10 0.62 -4.32
C HIS A 50 -6.15 0.56 -5.53
N SER A 51 -4.88 0.20 -5.32
CA SER A 51 -3.93 0.00 -6.43
C SER A 51 -4.27 -1.24 -7.26
N ASP A 52 -4.86 -2.30 -6.66
CA ASP A 52 -5.40 -3.44 -7.41
C ASP A 52 -6.64 -3.02 -8.19
N LEU A 53 -7.57 -2.29 -7.56
CA LEU A 53 -8.77 -1.75 -8.20
C LEU A 53 -8.41 -0.85 -9.38
N SER A 54 -7.36 -0.01 -9.26
CA SER A 54 -6.94 0.90 -10.33
C SER A 54 -6.46 0.17 -11.59
N VAL A 55 -6.05 -1.09 -11.50
CA VAL A 55 -5.76 -1.93 -12.66
C VAL A 55 -7.04 -2.54 -13.21
N VAL A 56 -7.96 -2.96 -12.35
CA VAL A 56 -9.25 -3.55 -12.74
C VAL A 56 -10.12 -2.56 -13.50
N ASP A 57 -10.23 -1.32 -13.02
CA ASP A 57 -11.05 -0.27 -13.61
C ASP A 57 -10.41 0.44 -14.83
N GLY A 58 -9.11 0.25 -15.04
CA GLY A 58 -8.37 0.84 -16.16
C GLY A 58 -7.72 2.19 -15.88
N ASN A 59 -7.81 2.74 -14.68
CA ASN A 59 -7.10 3.95 -14.28
C ASN A 59 -5.57 3.75 -14.34
N ARG A 60 -5.11 2.50 -14.21
CA ARG A 60 -3.72 2.10 -14.39
C ARG A 60 -3.63 0.91 -15.32
N VAL A 61 -3.40 1.18 -16.60
CA VAL A 61 -3.24 0.14 -17.62
C VAL A 61 -1.98 -0.68 -17.32
N ARG A 62 -2.15 -2.01 -17.26
CA ARG A 62 -1.10 -2.99 -17.09
C ARG A 62 -1.26 -4.12 -18.12
N PRO A 63 -0.20 -4.88 -18.43
CA PRO A 63 -0.35 -6.05 -19.29
C PRO A 63 -1.26 -7.11 -18.62
N VAL A 64 -2.12 -7.74 -19.41
CA VAL A 64 -3.00 -8.83 -18.95
C VAL A 64 -2.82 -10.04 -19.88
N PRO A 65 -3.07 -11.29 -19.40
CA PRO A 65 -3.59 -11.65 -18.08
C PRO A 65 -2.58 -11.43 -16.96
N MET A 66 -3.02 -10.94 -15.79
CA MET A 66 -2.15 -10.59 -14.67
C MET A 66 -2.67 -11.19 -13.36
N LEU A 67 -1.81 -11.88 -12.60
CA LEU A 67 -2.12 -12.33 -11.26
C LEU A 67 -1.98 -11.14 -10.29
N LEU A 68 -3.11 -10.72 -9.69
CA LEU A 68 -3.18 -9.54 -8.84
C LEU A 68 -2.61 -9.76 -7.42
N GLY A 69 -2.68 -8.71 -6.62
CA GLY A 69 -2.21 -8.67 -5.24
C GLY A 69 -0.76 -8.16 -5.11
N HIS A 70 -0.56 -7.15 -4.26
CA HIS A 70 0.76 -6.53 -4.07
C HIS A 70 1.09 -6.29 -2.59
N GLU A 71 0.20 -6.68 -1.70
CA GLU A 71 0.29 -6.55 -0.26
C GLU A 71 0.03 -7.92 0.34
N ALA A 72 1.07 -8.62 0.80
CA ALA A 72 0.96 -9.99 1.28
C ALA A 72 2.04 -10.35 2.30
N ALA A 73 1.79 -11.42 3.04
CA ALA A 73 2.77 -12.09 3.89
C ALA A 73 2.60 -13.61 3.80
N GLY A 74 3.67 -14.33 4.06
CA GLY A 74 3.64 -15.78 4.02
C GLY A 74 4.93 -16.42 4.52
N ILE A 75 5.02 -17.73 4.36
CA ILE A 75 6.15 -18.54 4.79
C ILE A 75 7.01 -18.90 3.59
N VAL A 76 8.31 -18.72 3.73
CA VAL A 76 9.31 -19.14 2.73
C VAL A 76 9.33 -20.67 2.65
N GLU A 77 9.09 -21.22 1.45
CA GLU A 77 9.13 -22.66 1.20
C GLU A 77 10.37 -23.10 0.44
N HIS A 78 10.83 -22.27 -0.53
CA HIS A 78 12.06 -22.51 -1.25
C HIS A 78 12.81 -21.20 -1.50
N ILE A 79 14.13 -21.28 -1.54
CA ILE A 79 15.02 -20.17 -1.89
C ILE A 79 15.86 -20.55 -3.09
N GLY A 80 16.05 -19.60 -4.01
CA GLY A 80 16.95 -19.75 -5.14
C GLY A 80 18.42 -19.60 -4.73
N ASP A 81 19.30 -19.95 -5.64
CA ASP A 81 20.74 -19.84 -5.41
C ASP A 81 21.17 -18.39 -5.14
N GLY A 82 22.18 -18.21 -4.29
CA GLY A 82 22.75 -16.90 -3.95
C GLY A 82 22.09 -16.18 -2.79
N ILE A 83 20.94 -16.64 -2.28
CA ILE A 83 20.27 -16.06 -1.11
C ILE A 83 20.79 -16.72 0.17
N THR A 84 21.34 -15.92 1.08
CA THR A 84 21.93 -16.39 2.35
C THR A 84 21.32 -15.74 3.59
N ASP A 85 20.47 -14.75 3.40
CA ASP A 85 19.94 -13.89 4.47
C ASP A 85 18.44 -14.09 4.72
N VAL A 86 17.85 -15.15 4.15
CA VAL A 86 16.48 -15.60 4.39
C VAL A 86 16.49 -17.13 4.52
N LEU A 87 15.69 -17.67 5.41
CA LEU A 87 15.63 -19.11 5.69
C LEU A 87 14.26 -19.69 5.30
N VAL A 88 14.25 -20.94 4.84
CA VAL A 88 13.04 -21.73 4.68
C VAL A 88 12.32 -21.86 6.04
N GLY A 89 11.02 -21.70 6.03
CA GLY A 89 10.18 -21.66 7.24
C GLY A 89 10.04 -20.28 7.89
N GLN A 90 10.80 -19.29 7.43
CA GLN A 90 10.73 -17.92 7.95
C GLN A 90 9.52 -17.18 7.38
N ARG A 91 8.82 -16.40 8.23
CA ARG A 91 7.76 -15.50 7.75
C ARG A 91 8.36 -14.25 7.13
N VAL A 92 7.78 -13.83 6.00
CA VAL A 92 8.19 -12.63 5.28
C VAL A 92 7.01 -11.73 4.97
N VAL A 93 7.26 -10.43 5.04
CA VAL A 93 6.40 -9.38 4.48
C VAL A 93 6.81 -9.13 3.04
N MET A 94 5.85 -9.02 2.14
CA MET A 94 6.09 -8.71 0.74
C MET A 94 5.83 -7.23 0.46
N ALA A 95 6.83 -6.54 -0.09
CA ALA A 95 6.75 -5.13 -0.47
C ALA A 95 6.72 -4.99 -1.99
N PHE A 96 5.77 -4.21 -2.49
CA PHE A 96 5.48 -4.10 -3.92
C PHE A 96 6.51 -3.33 -4.75
N LEU A 97 7.48 -2.67 -4.13
CA LEU A 97 8.57 -1.99 -4.83
C LEU A 97 9.91 -2.60 -4.42
N PRO A 98 10.43 -3.57 -5.19
CA PRO A 98 11.75 -4.12 -4.92
C PRO A 98 12.82 -3.05 -5.08
N ARG A 99 13.80 -3.05 -4.18
CA ARG A 99 14.95 -2.11 -4.23
C ARG A 99 16.21 -2.87 -4.64
N CYS A 100 16.73 -2.57 -5.83
CA CYS A 100 17.93 -3.24 -6.36
C CYS A 100 19.22 -2.94 -5.55
N GLY A 101 19.21 -1.93 -4.67
CA GLY A 101 20.32 -1.55 -3.81
C GLY A 101 21.46 -0.79 -4.49
N ARG A 102 21.48 -0.68 -5.82
CA ARG A 102 22.65 -0.17 -6.59
C ARG A 102 22.34 0.98 -7.57
N CYS A 103 21.08 1.31 -7.85
CA CYS A 103 20.74 2.44 -8.70
C CYS A 103 20.79 3.76 -7.91
N PRO A 104 20.95 4.92 -8.59
CA PRO A 104 20.98 6.23 -7.93
C PRO A 104 19.78 6.47 -7.03
N ALA A 105 18.58 6.04 -7.46
CA ALA A 105 17.36 6.17 -6.67
C ALA A 105 17.42 5.36 -5.36
N CYS A 106 18.07 4.20 -5.33
CA CYS A 106 18.27 3.44 -4.09
C CYS A 106 19.20 4.15 -3.09
N ALA A 107 20.12 5.00 -3.56
CA ALA A 107 21.01 5.79 -2.70
C ALA A 107 20.29 6.96 -2.00
N THR A 108 19.06 7.30 -2.39
CA THR A 108 18.28 8.41 -1.78
C THR A 108 17.53 8.00 -0.50
N GLU A 109 17.80 6.82 0.05
CA GLU A 109 17.18 6.32 1.29
C GLU A 109 15.64 6.32 1.29
N GLY A 110 15.03 6.12 0.12
CA GLY A 110 13.58 6.04 -0.04
C GLY A 110 12.93 7.29 -0.63
N LEU A 111 13.65 8.39 -0.79
CA LEU A 111 13.11 9.62 -1.37
C LEU A 111 12.58 9.39 -2.80
N THR A 112 13.30 8.60 -3.59
CA THR A 112 12.87 8.21 -4.93
C THR A 112 12.68 6.70 -5.08
N PRO A 113 11.70 6.25 -5.88
CA PRO A 113 11.46 4.82 -6.12
C PRO A 113 12.61 4.20 -6.92
N CYS A 114 12.92 2.94 -6.64
CA CYS A 114 13.94 2.18 -7.38
C CYS A 114 13.60 2.12 -8.88
N GLU A 115 14.50 2.60 -9.74
CA GLU A 115 14.27 2.65 -11.19
C GLU A 115 14.09 1.26 -11.82
N PRO A 116 15.00 0.26 -11.61
CA PRO A 116 14.78 -1.08 -12.13
C PRO A 116 13.53 -1.77 -11.54
N GLY A 117 13.22 -1.53 -10.26
CA GLY A 117 12.00 -2.05 -9.63
C GLY A 117 10.73 -1.47 -10.25
N SER A 118 10.71 -0.16 -10.51
CA SER A 118 9.59 0.51 -11.18
C SER A 118 9.41 0.05 -12.62
N ALA A 119 10.51 -0.17 -13.35
CA ALA A 119 10.48 -0.69 -14.71
C ALA A 119 9.92 -2.12 -14.76
N ALA A 120 10.39 -3.01 -13.88
CA ALA A 120 9.87 -4.37 -13.75
C ALA A 120 8.36 -4.40 -13.41
N ASN A 121 7.94 -3.57 -12.46
CA ASN A 121 6.53 -3.41 -12.08
C ASN A 121 5.66 -2.93 -13.26
N THR A 122 6.18 -2.04 -14.09
CA THR A 122 5.47 -1.56 -15.28
C THR A 122 5.36 -2.64 -16.35
N ALA A 123 6.41 -3.42 -16.53
CA ALA A 123 6.45 -4.54 -17.48
C ALA A 123 5.64 -5.77 -17.01
N GLY A 124 5.24 -5.83 -15.73
CA GLY A 124 4.55 -6.99 -15.17
C GLY A 124 5.47 -8.19 -14.97
N THR A 125 6.73 -7.94 -14.62
CA THR A 125 7.76 -8.97 -14.37
C THR A 125 8.30 -8.87 -12.95
N LEU A 126 9.09 -9.86 -12.54
CA LEU A 126 9.92 -9.77 -11.35
C LEU A 126 11.12 -8.83 -11.61
N LEU A 127 11.77 -8.34 -10.56
CA LEU A 127 13.03 -7.61 -10.69
C LEU A 127 14.06 -8.53 -11.39
N GLY A 128 14.65 -8.05 -12.47
CA GLY A 128 15.49 -8.87 -13.35
C GLY A 128 14.76 -9.42 -14.58
N GLY A 129 13.44 -9.15 -14.74
CA GLY A 129 12.67 -9.50 -15.93
C GLY A 129 12.07 -10.91 -15.93
N GLY A 130 12.22 -11.66 -14.82
CA GLY A 130 11.68 -13.03 -14.71
C GLY A 130 10.15 -13.08 -14.76
N MET A 131 9.61 -14.09 -15.44
CA MET A 131 8.20 -14.48 -15.42
C MET A 131 8.09 -15.92 -14.94
N ARG A 132 7.33 -16.17 -13.89
CA ARG A 132 7.22 -17.50 -13.25
C ARG A 132 5.83 -18.10 -13.35
N LEU A 133 4.87 -17.35 -13.85
CA LEU A 133 3.46 -17.72 -13.92
C LEU A 133 3.04 -18.07 -15.34
N SER A 134 2.26 -19.13 -15.48
CA SER A 134 1.58 -19.47 -16.74
C SER A 134 0.23 -20.13 -16.49
N SER A 135 -0.66 -19.99 -17.47
CA SER A 135 -1.94 -20.66 -17.52
C SER A 135 -2.09 -21.34 -18.87
N ARG A 136 -2.26 -22.65 -18.90
CA ARG A 136 -2.39 -23.46 -20.14
C ARG A 136 -1.26 -23.13 -21.14
N GLY A 137 -0.03 -23.02 -20.67
CA GLY A 137 1.16 -22.72 -21.47
C GLY A 137 1.28 -21.26 -21.94
N ARG A 138 0.38 -20.34 -21.53
CA ARG A 138 0.50 -18.90 -21.81
C ARG A 138 1.03 -18.17 -20.59
N PRO A 139 1.96 -17.22 -20.76
CA PRO A 139 2.46 -16.45 -19.64
C PRO A 139 1.36 -15.62 -18.98
N VAL A 140 1.45 -15.50 -17.65
CA VAL A 140 0.65 -14.60 -16.80
C VAL A 140 1.58 -13.60 -16.15
N TYR A 141 1.25 -12.31 -16.23
CA TYR A 141 2.08 -11.22 -15.71
C TYR A 141 2.01 -11.14 -14.20
N HIS A 142 3.10 -10.66 -13.61
CA HIS A 142 3.21 -10.38 -12.18
C HIS A 142 2.67 -8.98 -11.85
N HIS A 143 1.85 -8.89 -10.80
CA HIS A 143 1.41 -7.59 -10.28
C HIS A 143 2.41 -7.09 -9.24
N LEU A 144 3.10 -5.99 -9.60
CA LEU A 144 4.02 -5.26 -8.73
C LEU A 144 5.08 -6.17 -8.05
N GLY A 145 5.54 -7.20 -8.77
CA GLY A 145 6.56 -8.13 -8.28
C GLY A 145 6.17 -9.02 -7.11
N VAL A 146 4.89 -9.03 -6.71
CA VAL A 146 4.35 -9.82 -5.58
C VAL A 146 3.35 -10.87 -6.04
N SER A 147 2.27 -10.47 -6.74
CA SER A 147 1.18 -11.38 -7.16
C SER A 147 0.60 -12.19 -5.99
N GLY A 148 0.25 -11.50 -4.90
CA GLY A 148 -0.10 -12.12 -3.61
C GLY A 148 -1.52 -12.68 -3.53
N PHE A 149 -2.39 -12.50 -4.53
CA PHE A 149 -3.71 -13.11 -4.53
C PHE A 149 -3.66 -14.53 -5.06
N ALA A 150 -2.82 -15.34 -4.45
CA ALA A 150 -2.59 -16.74 -4.78
C ALA A 150 -2.15 -17.54 -3.55
N THR A 151 -2.25 -18.86 -3.64
CA THR A 151 -1.80 -19.75 -2.56
C THR A 151 -0.27 -19.75 -2.38
N GLN A 152 0.47 -19.51 -3.45
CA GLN A 152 1.93 -19.36 -3.44
C GLN A 152 2.34 -18.30 -4.47
N ALA A 153 3.48 -17.66 -4.24
CA ALA A 153 4.11 -16.72 -5.17
C ALA A 153 5.63 -16.92 -5.22
N VAL A 154 6.20 -16.75 -6.40
CA VAL A 154 7.65 -16.56 -6.55
C VAL A 154 7.91 -15.06 -6.69
N VAL A 155 8.80 -14.55 -5.85
CA VAL A 155 9.16 -13.13 -5.77
C VAL A 155 10.66 -12.94 -5.74
N ASN A 156 11.16 -11.79 -6.15
CA ASN A 156 12.57 -11.46 -5.99
C ASN A 156 12.91 -11.23 -4.51
N ARG A 157 14.12 -11.62 -4.07
CA ARG A 157 14.60 -11.40 -2.69
C ARG A 157 14.43 -9.93 -2.24
N ALA A 158 14.63 -8.98 -3.14
CA ALA A 158 14.47 -7.55 -2.86
C ALA A 158 13.03 -7.10 -2.56
N SER A 159 12.04 -7.97 -2.79
CA SER A 159 10.62 -7.72 -2.50
C SER A 159 10.19 -8.22 -1.13
N VAL A 160 11.04 -8.89 -0.36
CA VAL A 160 10.65 -9.48 0.93
C VAL A 160 11.50 -8.98 2.08
N VAL A 161 10.85 -8.85 3.23
CA VAL A 161 11.48 -8.53 4.51
C VAL A 161 11.09 -9.60 5.53
N PRO A 162 12.06 -10.35 6.08
CA PRO A 162 11.80 -11.30 7.14
C PRO A 162 11.25 -10.61 8.38
N VAL A 163 10.31 -11.27 9.05
CA VAL A 163 9.78 -10.87 10.35
C VAL A 163 9.77 -12.05 11.32
N ASP A 164 9.77 -11.74 12.60
CA ASP A 164 9.76 -12.77 13.64
C ASP A 164 8.43 -13.55 13.67
N PRO A 165 8.43 -14.79 14.17
CA PRO A 165 7.24 -15.65 14.21
C PRO A 165 6.07 -15.12 15.04
N ASP A 166 6.32 -14.21 15.98
CA ASP A 166 5.31 -13.56 16.82
C ASP A 166 4.44 -12.56 16.06
N VAL A 167 4.90 -12.07 14.89
CA VAL A 167 4.11 -11.17 14.04
C VAL A 167 3.04 -11.98 13.31
N PRO A 168 1.74 -11.80 13.61
CA PRO A 168 0.69 -12.59 12.96
C PRO A 168 0.61 -12.31 11.45
N PRO A 169 0.19 -13.29 10.62
CA PRO A 169 0.06 -13.10 9.17
C PRO A 169 -0.77 -11.90 8.76
N ARG A 170 -1.86 -11.64 9.51
CA ARG A 170 -2.77 -10.50 9.28
C ARG A 170 -2.09 -9.15 9.47
N VAL A 171 -1.19 -9.04 10.45
CA VAL A 171 -0.37 -7.84 10.67
C VAL A 171 0.71 -7.76 9.62
N ALA A 172 1.46 -8.84 9.42
CA ALA A 172 2.56 -8.90 8.46
C ALA A 172 2.14 -8.48 7.04
N ALA A 173 0.99 -8.97 6.55
CA ALA A 173 0.49 -8.61 5.22
C ALA A 173 0.32 -7.09 5.04
N LEU A 174 -0.23 -6.39 6.04
CA LEU A 174 -0.53 -4.95 5.97
C LEU A 174 0.72 -4.07 6.07
N LEU A 175 1.82 -4.61 6.58
CA LEU A 175 3.09 -3.87 6.66
C LEU A 175 3.68 -3.58 5.28
N GLY A 176 3.40 -4.41 4.25
CA GLY A 176 4.04 -4.32 2.93
C GLY A 176 3.56 -3.18 2.04
N CYS A 177 2.39 -2.60 2.31
CA CYS A 177 1.81 -1.54 1.49
C CYS A 177 1.16 -0.44 2.34
N ALA A 178 0.01 -0.71 3.00
CA ALA A 178 -0.76 0.32 3.69
C ALA A 178 0.06 1.01 4.79
N VAL A 179 0.73 0.24 5.65
CA VAL A 179 1.53 0.76 6.76
C VAL A 179 2.81 1.42 6.26
N LEU A 180 3.54 0.79 5.32
CA LEU A 180 4.72 1.43 4.72
C LEU A 180 4.36 2.77 4.08
N THR A 181 3.24 2.86 3.37
CA THR A 181 2.87 4.09 2.65
C THR A 181 2.37 5.17 3.61
N GLY A 182 1.34 4.88 4.38
CA GLY A 182 0.75 5.86 5.30
C GLY A 182 1.65 6.19 6.49
N GLY A 183 2.14 5.14 7.14
CA GLY A 183 3.07 5.29 8.26
C GLY A 183 4.41 5.88 7.84
N GLY A 184 4.95 5.45 6.70
CA GLY A 184 6.19 6.01 6.15
C GLY A 184 6.07 7.50 5.81
N ALA A 185 4.93 7.95 5.30
CA ALA A 185 4.68 9.37 5.09
C ALA A 185 4.81 10.18 6.38
N VAL A 186 4.36 9.63 7.52
CA VAL A 186 4.51 10.24 8.84
C VAL A 186 5.95 10.15 9.32
N LEU A 187 6.55 8.94 9.32
CA LEU A 187 7.88 8.69 9.91
C LEU A 187 9.03 9.29 9.12
N ASN A 188 8.97 9.25 7.78
CA ASN A 188 10.10 9.59 6.92
C ASN A 188 10.01 10.99 6.32
N VAL A 189 8.80 11.54 6.18
CA VAL A 189 8.58 12.84 5.50
C VAL A 189 7.91 13.85 6.43
N GLY A 190 6.86 13.46 7.11
CA GLY A 190 6.11 14.30 8.05
C GLY A 190 6.93 14.70 9.24
N VAL A 191 7.50 13.74 9.91
CA VAL A 191 8.34 13.87 11.11
C VAL A 191 7.75 14.92 12.07
N PRO A 192 6.53 14.71 12.59
CA PRO A 192 5.88 15.68 13.45
C PRO A 192 6.65 15.84 14.75
N ARG A 193 6.66 17.07 15.30
CA ARG A 193 7.29 17.42 16.58
C ARG A 193 6.23 17.50 17.67
N PRO A 194 6.61 17.33 18.94
CA PRO A 194 5.73 17.58 20.07
C PRO A 194 5.02 18.94 19.95
N GLY A 195 3.74 18.99 20.30
CA GLY A 195 2.87 20.17 20.18
C GLY A 195 2.32 20.43 18.76
N GLN A 196 2.74 19.68 17.74
CA GLN A 196 2.25 19.87 16.37
C GLN A 196 0.96 19.11 16.10
N THR A 197 0.19 19.66 15.15
CA THR A 197 -0.99 18.98 14.56
C THR A 197 -0.58 18.27 13.27
N VAL A 198 -1.05 17.03 13.13
CA VAL A 198 -1.03 16.25 11.89
C VAL A 198 -2.46 16.13 11.40
N VAL A 199 -2.70 16.50 10.15
CA VAL A 199 -3.98 16.27 9.45
C VAL A 199 -3.79 15.14 8.44
N VAL A 200 -4.74 14.21 8.40
CA VAL A 200 -4.80 13.16 7.36
C VAL A 200 -6.09 13.32 6.55
N VAL A 201 -5.96 13.51 5.24
CA VAL A 201 -7.06 13.67 4.29
C VAL A 201 -7.20 12.39 3.46
N GLY A 202 -8.36 11.74 3.56
CA GLY A 202 -8.62 10.44 2.95
C GLY A 202 -8.30 9.29 3.91
N LEU A 203 -9.34 8.60 4.40
CA LEU A 203 -9.27 7.58 5.46
C LEU A 203 -9.50 6.16 4.92
N GLY A 204 -8.91 5.85 3.77
CA GLY A 204 -8.72 4.47 3.32
C GLY A 204 -7.61 3.78 4.12
N GLY A 205 -7.21 2.56 3.74
CA GLY A 205 -6.19 1.80 4.46
C GLY A 205 -4.87 2.55 4.68
N VAL A 206 -4.41 3.31 3.68
CA VAL A 206 -3.18 4.14 3.76
C VAL A 206 -3.38 5.32 4.73
N GLY A 207 -4.51 6.04 4.62
CA GLY A 207 -4.78 7.17 5.50
C GLY A 207 -4.98 6.75 6.95
N MET A 208 -5.71 5.66 7.20
CA MET A 208 -5.84 5.12 8.56
C MET A 208 -4.50 4.66 9.14
N ALA A 209 -3.62 4.06 8.33
CA ALA A 209 -2.25 3.74 8.76
C ALA A 209 -1.45 5.01 9.13
N ALA A 210 -1.64 6.10 8.38
CA ALA A 210 -1.04 7.40 8.73
C ALA A 210 -1.61 7.96 10.04
N VAL A 211 -2.93 7.87 10.27
CA VAL A 211 -3.58 8.27 11.53
C VAL A 211 -2.98 7.48 12.70
N LEU A 212 -2.96 6.15 12.62
CA LEU A 212 -2.42 5.30 13.68
C LEU A 212 -0.94 5.59 13.96
N THR A 213 -0.15 5.82 12.91
CA THR A 213 1.28 6.14 13.06
C THR A 213 1.48 7.53 13.68
N ALA A 214 0.67 8.52 13.31
CA ALA A 214 0.74 9.86 13.92
C ALA A 214 0.35 9.82 15.40
N LEU A 215 -0.63 8.98 15.78
CA LEU A 215 -1.02 8.74 17.18
C LEU A 215 0.09 8.06 18.00
N ALA A 216 1.04 7.40 17.35
CA ALA A 216 2.20 6.82 18.02
C ALA A 216 3.25 7.86 18.44
N TYR A 217 3.13 9.11 18.02
CA TYR A 217 4.01 10.20 18.50
C TYR A 217 3.46 10.82 19.77
N ASP A 218 4.36 11.11 20.70
CA ASP A 218 4.00 11.77 21.94
C ASP A 218 3.68 13.25 21.67
N ASP A 219 2.63 13.78 22.32
CA ASP A 219 2.19 15.17 22.22
C ASP A 219 1.94 15.68 20.78
N VAL A 220 1.39 14.80 19.92
CA VAL A 220 0.95 15.14 18.57
C VAL A 220 -0.57 15.09 18.51
N ARG A 221 -1.20 16.19 18.08
CA ARG A 221 -2.64 16.23 17.82
C ARG A 221 -2.93 15.69 16.42
N VAL A 222 -3.81 14.69 16.31
CA VAL A 222 -4.19 14.06 15.06
C VAL A 222 -5.61 14.43 14.67
N VAL A 223 -5.77 15.00 13.48
CA VAL A 223 -7.05 15.38 12.88
C VAL A 223 -7.26 14.53 11.61
N ALA A 224 -8.41 13.89 11.51
CA ALA A 224 -8.76 13.04 10.38
C ALA A 224 -9.87 13.66 9.53
N VAL A 225 -9.69 13.64 8.19
CA VAL A 225 -10.62 14.28 7.24
C VAL A 225 -11.04 13.29 6.17
N ASP A 226 -12.35 13.08 6.01
CA ASP A 226 -12.92 12.26 4.93
C ASP A 226 -14.34 12.73 4.60
N GLN A 227 -14.84 12.41 3.41
CA GLN A 227 -16.22 12.71 3.01
C GLN A 227 -17.22 11.76 3.66
N LEU A 228 -16.80 10.51 3.94
CA LEU A 228 -17.66 9.45 4.45
C LEU A 228 -17.70 9.45 5.99
N ARG A 229 -18.88 9.68 6.55
CA ARG A 229 -19.11 9.72 8.01
C ARG A 229 -18.68 8.44 8.72
N GLU A 230 -18.83 7.29 8.08
CA GLU A 230 -18.43 6.00 8.63
C GLU A 230 -16.91 5.92 8.82
N LYS A 231 -16.12 6.44 7.87
CA LYS A 231 -14.67 6.53 8.00
C LYS A 231 -14.22 7.51 9.06
N LEU A 232 -14.94 8.62 9.22
CA LEU A 232 -14.71 9.56 10.31
C LEU A 232 -14.97 8.90 11.67
N ALA A 233 -16.05 8.12 11.79
CA ALA A 233 -16.33 7.35 13.01
C ALA A 233 -15.23 6.33 13.31
N ALA A 234 -14.73 5.62 12.30
CA ALA A 234 -13.61 4.68 12.45
C ALA A 234 -12.33 5.38 12.91
N ALA A 235 -12.00 6.54 12.34
CA ALA A 235 -10.82 7.30 12.76
C ALA A 235 -10.96 7.82 14.20
N ARG A 236 -12.16 8.26 14.59
CA ARG A 236 -12.45 8.65 15.98
C ARG A 236 -12.28 7.47 16.93
N ALA A 237 -12.80 6.31 16.58
CA ALA A 237 -12.66 5.09 17.37
C ALA A 237 -11.20 4.63 17.49
N ALA A 238 -10.39 4.88 16.46
CA ALA A 238 -8.95 4.62 16.45
C ALA A 238 -8.12 5.63 17.29
N GLY A 239 -8.77 6.69 17.82
CA GLY A 239 -8.11 7.66 18.71
C GLY A 239 -7.81 9.02 18.07
N ALA A 240 -8.26 9.29 16.83
CA ALA A 240 -8.12 10.62 16.24
C ALA A 240 -8.77 11.69 17.15
N HIS A 241 -8.04 12.74 17.47
CA HIS A 241 -8.48 13.79 18.39
C HIS A 241 -9.67 14.56 17.85
N GLU A 242 -9.69 14.78 16.53
CA GLU A 242 -10.80 15.42 15.83
C GLU A 242 -11.02 14.77 14.47
N VAL A 243 -12.28 14.82 14.01
CA VAL A 243 -12.67 14.30 12.71
C VAL A 243 -13.62 15.31 12.04
N TYR A 244 -13.42 15.52 10.74
CA TYR A 244 -14.18 16.50 9.96
C TYR A 244 -14.43 16.00 8.54
N THR A 245 -15.53 16.46 7.95
CA THR A 245 -15.61 16.50 6.48
C THR A 245 -14.70 17.61 5.95
N PRO A 246 -14.31 17.61 4.66
CA PRO A 246 -13.49 18.67 4.07
C PRO A 246 -14.04 20.08 4.33
N GLN A 247 -15.35 20.27 4.19
CA GLN A 247 -16.01 21.56 4.44
C GLN A 247 -15.95 21.95 5.91
N GLU A 248 -16.29 21.03 6.81
CA GLU A 248 -16.22 21.28 8.26
C GLU A 248 -14.80 21.64 8.72
N ALA A 249 -13.77 20.99 8.17
CA ALA A 249 -12.38 21.31 8.50
C ALA A 249 -12.00 22.73 8.06
N THR A 250 -12.49 23.16 6.90
CA THR A 250 -12.29 24.52 6.38
C THR A 250 -13.03 25.55 7.24
N ASP A 251 -14.28 25.31 7.57
CA ASP A 251 -15.14 26.21 8.36
C ASP A 251 -14.62 26.35 9.80
N ALA A 252 -14.05 25.27 10.35
CA ALA A 252 -13.40 25.28 11.66
C ALA A 252 -12.00 25.92 11.65
N GLY A 253 -11.49 26.36 10.49
CA GLY A 253 -10.19 26.98 10.36
C GLY A 253 -9.01 26.06 10.71
N VAL A 254 -9.17 24.74 10.48
CA VAL A 254 -8.12 23.75 10.77
C VAL A 254 -6.85 24.08 9.99
N LYS A 255 -5.73 24.18 10.69
CA LYS A 255 -4.39 24.35 10.11
C LYS A 255 -3.39 23.43 10.80
N ALA A 256 -2.50 22.82 10.02
CA ALA A 256 -1.53 21.86 10.55
C ALA A 256 -0.14 22.03 9.94
N ALA A 257 0.88 21.77 10.74
CA ALA A 257 2.27 21.75 10.29
C ALA A 257 2.56 20.60 9.31
N VAL A 258 1.85 19.49 9.46
CA VAL A 258 1.98 18.30 8.61
C VAL A 258 0.58 17.89 8.14
N VAL A 259 0.39 17.82 6.83
CA VAL A 259 -0.86 17.35 6.22
C VAL A 259 -0.55 16.22 5.25
N ILE A 260 -1.19 15.06 5.44
CA ILE A 260 -1.01 13.88 4.60
C ILE A 260 -2.25 13.69 3.74
N GLU A 261 -2.09 13.68 2.43
CA GLU A 261 -3.15 13.36 1.47
C GLU A 261 -3.00 11.90 1.02
N ALA A 262 -4.03 11.10 1.28
CA ALA A 262 -4.05 9.66 1.01
C ALA A 262 -5.29 9.19 0.21
N ALA A 263 -6.09 10.11 -0.33
CA ALA A 263 -7.27 9.78 -1.14
C ALA A 263 -6.93 9.59 -2.63
N GLY A 264 -5.88 10.25 -3.13
CA GLY A 264 -5.51 10.22 -4.54
C GLY A 264 -6.52 10.93 -5.45
N HIS A 265 -7.15 12.00 -4.96
CA HIS A 265 -8.12 12.77 -5.72
C HIS A 265 -7.74 14.26 -5.74
N PRO A 266 -7.86 14.99 -6.88
CA PRO A 266 -7.51 16.40 -6.97
C PRO A 266 -8.13 17.29 -5.89
N ALA A 267 -9.42 17.12 -5.59
CA ALA A 267 -10.09 17.89 -4.55
C ALA A 267 -9.56 17.59 -3.14
N ALA A 268 -9.16 16.34 -2.86
CA ALA A 268 -8.56 15.98 -1.58
C ALA A 268 -7.16 16.61 -1.42
N LEU A 269 -6.38 16.63 -2.50
CA LEU A 269 -5.09 17.30 -2.50
C LEU A 269 -5.24 18.82 -2.31
N GLN A 270 -6.24 19.44 -2.94
CA GLN A 270 -6.55 20.86 -2.72
C GLN A 270 -6.91 21.10 -1.25
N THR A 271 -7.81 20.30 -0.68
CA THR A 271 -8.15 20.35 0.76
C THR A 271 -6.90 20.24 1.62
N ALA A 272 -6.01 19.28 1.34
CA ALA A 272 -4.78 19.09 2.10
C ALA A 272 -3.86 20.33 2.06
N ILE A 273 -3.71 20.95 0.88
CA ILE A 273 -2.94 22.19 0.72
C ILE A 273 -3.59 23.33 1.51
N ASP A 274 -4.90 23.46 1.44
CA ASP A 274 -5.62 24.53 2.14
C ASP A 274 -5.57 24.37 3.66
N LEU A 275 -5.50 23.16 4.19
CA LEU A 275 -5.32 22.85 5.61
C LEU A 275 -3.87 22.95 6.10
N THR A 276 -2.90 23.15 5.21
CA THR A 276 -1.50 23.29 5.59
C THR A 276 -1.23 24.68 6.14
N ALA A 277 -0.65 24.76 7.32
CA ALA A 277 -0.26 26.01 7.98
C ALA A 277 0.93 26.69 7.27
N PRO A 278 1.17 28.00 7.46
CA PRO A 278 2.42 28.63 7.08
C PRO A 278 3.63 27.88 7.64
N GLY A 279 4.66 27.70 6.81
CA GLY A 279 5.84 26.88 7.14
C GLY A 279 5.59 25.37 7.16
N GLY A 280 4.34 24.93 6.93
CA GLY A 280 3.94 23.53 6.93
C GLY A 280 4.22 22.80 5.63
N ARG A 281 3.96 21.50 5.65
CA ARG A 281 4.16 20.60 4.49
C ARG A 281 2.93 19.77 4.21
N THR A 282 2.52 19.76 2.93
CA THR A 282 1.55 18.83 2.38
C THR A 282 2.31 17.64 1.77
N ILE A 283 1.98 16.41 2.20
CA ILE A 283 2.60 15.18 1.72
C ILE A 283 1.52 14.38 1.00
N THR A 284 1.67 14.18 -0.32
CA THR A 284 0.72 13.38 -1.09
C THR A 284 1.28 11.98 -1.33
N VAL A 285 0.51 10.97 -0.91
CA VAL A 285 0.79 9.54 -1.13
C VAL A 285 -0.30 8.89 -1.97
N GLY A 286 -1.45 9.57 -2.11
CA GLY A 286 -2.55 9.13 -2.96
C GLY A 286 -2.13 9.12 -4.42
N LEU A 287 -2.65 8.14 -5.18
CA LEU A 287 -2.31 7.96 -6.59
C LEU A 287 -3.54 8.33 -7.46
N PRO A 288 -3.64 9.56 -7.97
CA PRO A 288 -4.74 9.99 -8.83
C PRO A 288 -4.65 9.37 -10.24
N ALA A 289 -5.70 9.55 -11.04
CA ALA A 289 -5.66 9.22 -12.47
C ALA A 289 -4.53 10.00 -13.17
N PRO A 290 -3.89 9.42 -14.22
CA PRO A 290 -2.71 10.04 -14.85
C PRO A 290 -2.96 11.44 -15.46
N ASP A 291 -4.19 11.72 -15.85
CA ASP A 291 -4.63 12.99 -16.43
C ASP A 291 -5.16 14.00 -15.41
N ALA A 292 -5.24 13.62 -14.12
CA ALA A 292 -5.69 14.50 -13.06
C ALA A 292 -4.80 15.76 -12.95
N ARG A 293 -5.42 16.89 -12.72
CA ARG A 293 -4.74 18.19 -12.60
C ARG A 293 -5.28 18.96 -11.41
N ILE A 294 -4.43 19.77 -10.80
CA ILE A 294 -4.76 20.77 -9.79
C ILE A 294 -4.23 22.13 -10.22
N SER A 295 -4.83 23.20 -9.73
CA SER A 295 -4.34 24.58 -9.93
C SER A 295 -3.81 25.10 -8.61
N LEU A 296 -2.60 25.66 -8.61
CA LEU A 296 -1.94 26.16 -7.41
C LEU A 296 -1.58 27.64 -7.58
N SER A 297 -1.66 28.42 -6.49
CA SER A 297 -1.12 29.77 -6.43
C SER A 297 0.35 29.74 -5.98
N PRO A 298 1.31 30.03 -6.86
CA PRO A 298 2.73 30.06 -6.50
C PRO A 298 3.03 31.06 -5.38
N LEU A 299 2.35 32.21 -5.37
CA LEU A 299 2.54 33.25 -4.35
C LEU A 299 2.24 32.72 -2.94
N GLY A 300 1.19 31.92 -2.77
CA GLY A 300 0.85 31.34 -1.48
C GLY A 300 1.96 30.42 -0.94
N PHE A 301 2.62 29.65 -1.82
CA PHE A 301 3.76 28.83 -1.40
C PHE A 301 4.96 29.67 -0.95
N VAL A 302 5.31 30.70 -1.73
CA VAL A 302 6.46 31.57 -1.43
C VAL A 302 6.21 32.41 -0.18
N ALA A 303 5.05 33.08 -0.11
CA ALA A 303 4.75 34.01 0.97
C ALA A 303 4.59 33.31 2.34
N GLU A 304 4.14 32.06 2.34
CA GLU A 304 3.91 31.29 3.58
C GLU A 304 4.93 30.18 3.82
N GLY A 305 5.92 30.01 2.94
CA GLY A 305 6.99 29.02 3.09
C GLY A 305 6.47 27.56 3.12
N ARG A 306 5.35 27.26 2.43
CA ARG A 306 4.77 25.92 2.38
C ARG A 306 5.54 24.99 1.45
N SER A 307 5.42 23.70 1.69
CA SER A 307 5.98 22.66 0.81
C SER A 307 4.89 21.69 0.35
N LEU A 308 4.96 21.26 -0.91
CA LEU A 308 4.21 20.13 -1.44
C LEU A 308 5.19 19.03 -1.84
N ILE A 309 5.04 17.85 -1.24
CA ILE A 309 5.99 16.74 -1.34
C ILE A 309 5.25 15.49 -1.80
N GLY A 310 5.69 14.89 -2.92
CA GLY A 310 5.26 13.56 -3.31
C GLY A 310 6.03 12.50 -2.53
N SER A 311 5.32 11.46 -2.07
CA SER A 311 5.94 10.38 -1.29
C SER A 311 5.43 9.02 -1.76
N TYR A 312 6.18 8.37 -2.65
CA TYR A 312 5.84 7.03 -3.13
C TYR A 312 6.24 5.98 -2.09
N LEU A 313 5.32 5.05 -1.76
CA LEU A 313 5.50 4.05 -0.69
C LEU A 313 5.87 4.68 0.67
N GLY A 314 5.43 5.93 0.95
CA GLY A 314 5.79 6.64 2.19
C GLY A 314 7.27 7.01 2.29
N SER A 315 7.98 7.13 1.15
CA SER A 315 9.44 7.31 1.11
C SER A 315 10.18 6.26 1.95
N ALA A 316 9.63 5.04 2.00
CA ALA A 316 10.13 3.97 2.83
C ALA A 316 11.22 3.13 2.13
N VAL A 317 12.10 2.60 2.96
CA VAL A 317 12.99 1.49 2.64
C VAL A 317 12.47 0.28 3.40
N PRO A 318 11.84 -0.72 2.72
CA PRO A 318 11.15 -1.82 3.41
C PRO A 318 11.99 -2.52 4.49
N SER A 319 13.25 -2.84 4.19
CA SER A 319 14.16 -3.51 5.13
C SER A 319 14.52 -2.66 6.37
N ARG A 320 14.45 -1.34 6.27
CA ARG A 320 14.66 -0.42 7.40
C ARG A 320 13.38 -0.18 8.18
N ASP A 321 12.25 0.02 7.48
CA ASP A 321 11.05 0.59 8.09
C ASP A 321 10.07 -0.46 8.58
N ILE A 322 9.99 -1.65 7.95
CA ILE A 322 9.14 -2.75 8.45
C ILE A 322 9.51 -3.15 9.88
N PRO A 323 10.80 -3.36 10.24
CA PRO A 323 11.17 -3.60 11.64
C PRO A 323 10.70 -2.50 12.61
N ARG A 324 10.80 -1.23 12.22
CA ARG A 324 10.31 -0.09 13.03
C ARG A 324 8.81 -0.15 13.29
N PHE A 325 8.03 -0.53 12.27
CA PHE A 325 6.59 -0.72 12.43
C PHE A 325 6.25 -1.95 13.29
N VAL A 326 7.02 -3.02 13.17
CA VAL A 326 6.88 -4.20 14.05
C VAL A 326 7.14 -3.82 15.51
N ASP A 327 8.16 -3.01 15.79
CA ASP A 327 8.45 -2.54 17.15
C ASP A 327 7.32 -1.64 17.71
N LEU A 328 6.77 -0.75 16.89
CA LEU A 328 5.60 0.05 17.28
C LEU A 328 4.36 -0.83 17.53
N TRP A 329 4.15 -1.86 16.72
CA TRP A 329 3.07 -2.83 16.91
C TRP A 329 3.27 -3.63 18.21
N ARG A 330 4.45 -4.18 18.45
CA ARG A 330 4.78 -4.95 19.68
C ARG A 330 4.58 -4.15 20.96
N THR A 331 4.86 -2.86 20.90
CA THR A 331 4.67 -1.96 22.06
C THR A 331 3.24 -1.44 22.19
N GLY A 332 2.31 -1.91 21.33
CA GLY A 332 0.91 -1.48 21.34
C GLY A 332 0.68 -0.04 20.82
N ARG A 333 1.71 0.62 20.32
CA ARG A 333 1.63 2.01 19.81
C ARG A 333 1.07 2.07 18.38
N LEU A 334 1.08 0.96 17.65
CA LEU A 334 0.54 0.85 16.29
C LEU A 334 -0.36 -0.38 16.17
N PRO A 335 -1.66 -0.29 16.52
CA PRO A 335 -2.59 -1.42 16.45
C PRO A 335 -3.00 -1.71 14.98
N VAL A 336 -2.12 -2.38 14.23
CA VAL A 336 -2.29 -2.65 12.78
C VAL A 336 -3.55 -3.44 12.48
N GLU A 337 -3.99 -4.30 13.39
CA GLU A 337 -5.20 -5.12 13.28
C GLU A 337 -6.47 -4.26 13.10
N SER A 338 -6.49 -3.06 13.66
CA SER A 338 -7.63 -2.14 13.55
C SER A 338 -7.88 -1.63 12.12
N LEU A 339 -6.93 -1.82 11.21
CA LEU A 339 -7.10 -1.51 9.80
C LEU A 339 -8.00 -2.50 9.08
N VAL A 340 -8.13 -3.74 9.60
CA VAL A 340 -8.90 -4.80 8.92
C VAL A 340 -10.39 -4.59 9.15
N SER A 341 -11.11 -4.23 8.10
CA SER A 341 -12.57 -4.08 8.13
C SER A 341 -13.31 -5.38 7.86
N SER A 342 -12.72 -6.29 7.10
CA SER A 342 -13.31 -7.61 6.81
C SER A 342 -12.23 -8.61 6.38
N THR A 343 -12.55 -9.90 6.59
CA THR A 343 -11.77 -11.03 6.06
C THR A 343 -12.60 -11.71 4.99
N ILE A 344 -11.98 -12.07 3.87
CA ILE A 344 -12.61 -12.69 2.72
C ILE A 344 -11.80 -13.89 2.24
N THR A 345 -12.43 -14.75 1.46
CA THR A 345 -11.78 -15.79 0.68
C THR A 345 -11.33 -15.25 -0.68
N LEU A 346 -10.46 -15.99 -1.37
CA LEU A 346 -10.02 -15.61 -2.72
C LEU A 346 -11.17 -15.55 -3.73
N ASP A 347 -12.22 -16.37 -3.56
CA ASP A 347 -13.37 -16.42 -4.45
C ASP A 347 -14.26 -15.17 -4.38
N GLU A 348 -14.21 -14.44 -3.28
CA GLU A 348 -14.98 -13.22 -3.04
C GLU A 348 -14.29 -11.96 -3.59
N ILE A 349 -13.18 -12.11 -4.35
CA ILE A 349 -12.34 -10.99 -4.79
C ILE A 349 -13.11 -9.95 -5.64
N ASN A 350 -14.07 -10.36 -6.47
CA ASN A 350 -14.82 -9.43 -7.30
C ASN A 350 -15.80 -8.60 -6.45
N GLU A 351 -16.46 -9.19 -5.48
CA GLU A 351 -17.30 -8.52 -4.49
C GLU A 351 -16.46 -7.54 -3.65
N ALA A 352 -15.26 -7.96 -3.26
CA ALA A 352 -14.33 -7.12 -2.53
C ALA A 352 -13.90 -5.88 -3.33
N MET A 353 -13.72 -6.01 -4.64
CA MET A 353 -13.44 -4.87 -5.53
C MET A 353 -14.63 -3.90 -5.62
N ASP A 354 -15.87 -4.39 -5.57
CA ASP A 354 -17.06 -3.52 -5.52
C ASP A 354 -17.12 -2.74 -4.19
N HIS A 355 -16.92 -3.40 -3.03
CA HIS A 355 -16.86 -2.74 -1.73
C HIS A 355 -15.77 -1.66 -1.66
N LEU A 356 -14.61 -1.95 -2.27
CA LEU A 356 -13.51 -1.01 -2.33
C LEU A 356 -13.85 0.21 -3.21
N ALA A 357 -14.51 -0.02 -4.36
CA ALA A 357 -14.95 1.03 -5.27
C ALA A 357 -16.08 1.91 -4.66
N ASP A 358 -16.92 1.35 -3.80
CA ASP A 358 -17.95 2.08 -3.04
C ASP A 358 -17.36 2.86 -1.85
N GLY A 359 -16.07 2.64 -1.55
CA GLY A 359 -15.40 3.30 -0.43
C GLY A 359 -15.83 2.80 0.95
N THR A 360 -16.61 1.72 1.04
CA THR A 360 -17.14 1.18 2.31
C THR A 360 -16.10 0.40 3.12
N ALA A 361 -15.04 -0.09 2.47
CA ALA A 361 -13.95 -0.83 3.13
C ALA A 361 -12.77 0.09 3.49
N ILE A 362 -12.17 -0.11 4.66
CA ILE A 362 -10.86 0.45 5.02
C ILE A 362 -9.78 -0.47 4.45
N ARG A 363 -9.75 -1.73 4.91
CA ARG A 363 -8.89 -2.77 4.37
C ARG A 363 -9.57 -4.13 4.48
N GLN A 364 -9.69 -4.82 3.36
CA GLN A 364 -10.15 -6.20 3.29
C GLN A 364 -8.93 -7.12 3.22
N LEU A 365 -8.98 -8.24 3.90
CA LEU A 365 -7.88 -9.19 3.97
C LEU A 365 -8.31 -10.55 3.45
N ILE A 366 -7.61 -11.06 2.43
CA ILE A 366 -7.74 -12.45 1.98
C ILE A 366 -6.91 -13.31 2.94
N THR A 367 -7.51 -14.40 3.44
CA THR A 367 -6.81 -15.43 4.21
C THR A 367 -6.78 -16.73 3.42
N PHE A 368 -5.69 -17.46 3.57
CA PHE A 368 -5.47 -18.76 2.95
C PHE A 368 -5.36 -19.79 4.06
N ASP A 369 -6.19 -20.83 3.95
CA ASP A 369 -6.20 -21.97 4.89
C ASP A 369 -5.06 -22.94 4.59
#